data_fb23e9c2d32adc6b75954995d262a753
#
_entry.id   fb23e9c2d32adc6b75954995d262a753
#
_cell.length_a   1.000
_cell.length_b   1.000
_cell.length_c   1.000
_cell.angle_alpha   90.00
_cell.angle_beta   90.00
_cell.angle_gamma   90.00
#
_symmetry.space_group_name_H-M   'P 1'
#
loop_
_entity.id
_entity.type
_entity.pdbx_description
1 polymer ?
#
loop_
_entity_poly.entity_id
_entity_poly.type
_entity_poly.pdbx_seq_one_letter_code
_entity_poly.pdbx_strand_id
1 'polypeptide(L)'
;YAPWDLLLVGAASLGPKALWVNGATLAANALLVGLLYKELKVTTFDPELAAALGFAPVLVHYLLMGAVSITVVGAFESVGAILVVAMLVVPPATAYLLTDRLSRMLLLAVALGVASAVGGYGLARWLDCSIAGAMATLAGGLFVLALAASPRHGLLSKMLTHRRMAERLAGQLMLLHLEPGGRGVSPQMLLERFGWRP
;
A
#
# COMPACT_ATOMS: atom_id res chain seq x y z
N TYR A 1 -18.09 22.23 21.11
CA TYR A 1 -16.91 21.70 21.84
C TYR A 1 -17.18 21.88 23.33
N ALA A 2 -17.05 20.80 24.11
CA ALA A 2 -17.13 20.90 25.56
C ALA A 2 -15.85 21.55 26.13
N PRO A 3 -15.89 22.23 27.28
CA PRO A 3 -14.71 22.93 27.81
C PRO A 3 -13.48 22.07 28.03
N TRP A 4 -13.64 20.74 28.23
CA TRP A 4 -12.57 19.80 28.41
C TRP A 4 -11.93 19.30 27.07
N ASP A 5 -12.54 19.63 25.92
CA ASP A 5 -12.00 19.31 24.61
C ASP A 5 -10.95 20.32 24.14
N LEU A 6 -10.76 21.41 24.90
CA LEU A 6 -9.81 22.46 24.63
C LEU A 6 -8.57 22.29 25.50
N LEU A 7 -7.39 22.29 24.87
CA LEU A 7 -6.12 22.40 25.60
C LEU A 7 -5.96 23.84 26.11
N LEU A 8 -6.05 24.01 27.43
CA LEU A 8 -5.78 25.27 28.12
C LEU A 8 -4.34 25.21 28.67
N VAL A 9 -3.47 26.09 28.18
CA VAL A 9 -2.15 26.31 28.74
C VAL A 9 -2.13 27.76 29.23
N GLY A 10 -2.21 27.92 30.56
CA GLY A 10 -2.42 29.25 31.16
C GLY A 10 -3.78 29.80 30.84
N ALA A 11 -3.84 31.06 30.40
CA ALA A 11 -5.10 31.75 30.03
C ALA A 11 -5.45 31.68 28.54
N ALA A 12 -4.63 30.97 27.72
CA ALA A 12 -4.83 30.88 26.27
C ALA A 12 -5.41 29.52 25.88
N SER A 13 -6.52 29.53 25.12
CA SER A 13 -7.05 28.31 24.49
C SER A 13 -6.21 27.97 23.24
N LEU A 14 -5.48 26.86 23.27
CA LEU A 14 -4.61 26.39 22.17
C LEU A 14 -5.36 25.57 21.12
N GLY A 15 -6.67 25.53 21.14
CA GLY A 15 -7.49 24.78 20.20
C GLY A 15 -7.91 23.39 20.68
N PRO A 16 -8.56 22.59 19.81
CA PRO A 16 -9.06 21.27 20.19
C PRO A 16 -7.93 20.34 20.62
N LYS A 17 -8.07 19.67 21.75
CA LYS A 17 -7.13 18.70 22.31
C LYS A 17 -6.72 17.63 21.28
N ALA A 18 -7.69 17.19 20.46
CA ALA A 18 -7.47 16.19 19.41
C ALA A 18 -6.40 16.60 18.39
N LEU A 19 -6.30 17.88 18.03
CA LEU A 19 -5.27 18.39 17.10
C LEU A 19 -3.86 18.22 17.67
N TRP A 20 -3.70 18.54 18.96
CA TRP A 20 -2.41 18.45 19.63
C TRP A 20 -1.96 17.00 19.83
N VAL A 21 -2.88 16.13 20.25
CA VAL A 21 -2.60 14.70 20.43
C VAL A 21 -2.23 14.05 19.11
N ASN A 22 -3.03 14.26 18.06
CA ASN A 22 -2.74 13.70 16.74
C ASN A 22 -1.50 14.32 16.11
N GLY A 23 -1.25 15.63 16.32
CA GLY A 23 -0.04 16.30 15.86
C GLY A 23 1.22 15.78 16.55
N ALA A 24 1.18 15.57 17.86
CA ALA A 24 2.29 15.00 18.62
C ALA A 24 2.56 13.55 18.21
N THR A 25 1.50 12.76 18.02
CA THR A 25 1.61 11.37 17.53
C THR A 25 2.21 11.31 16.12
N LEU A 26 1.79 12.21 15.22
CA LEU A 26 2.37 12.33 13.88
C LEU A 26 3.86 12.69 13.94
N ALA A 27 4.22 13.68 14.76
CA ALA A 27 5.61 14.09 14.92
C ALA A 27 6.48 12.96 15.51
N ALA A 28 5.98 12.26 16.53
CA ALA A 28 6.67 11.12 17.13
C ALA A 28 6.90 9.98 16.13
N ASN A 29 5.87 9.63 15.35
CA ASN A 29 6.00 8.60 14.30
C ASN A 29 6.95 9.03 13.17
N ALA A 30 6.87 10.27 12.72
CA ALA A 30 7.78 10.80 11.69
C ALA A 30 9.24 10.79 12.17
N LEU A 31 9.47 11.17 13.43
CA LEU A 31 10.78 11.13 14.06
C LEU A 31 11.29 9.69 14.19
N LEU A 32 10.45 8.77 14.66
CA LEU A 32 10.78 7.35 14.80
C LEU A 32 11.17 6.74 13.45
N VAL A 33 10.34 6.93 12.43
CA VAL A 33 10.60 6.42 11.08
C VAL A 33 11.85 7.09 10.48
N GLY A 34 12.04 8.39 10.67
CA GLY A 34 13.20 9.12 10.16
C GLY A 34 14.53 8.68 10.80
N LEU A 35 14.56 8.54 12.12
CA LEU A 35 15.74 8.10 12.87
C LEU A 35 16.09 6.63 12.58
N LEU A 36 15.10 5.77 12.59
CA LEU A 36 15.27 4.32 12.41
C LEU A 36 15.13 3.86 10.96
N TYR A 37 15.06 4.79 9.99
CA TYR A 37 14.81 4.45 8.59
C TYR A 37 15.80 3.42 8.03
N LYS A 38 17.08 3.56 8.35
CA LYS A 38 18.14 2.66 7.92
C LYS A 38 17.97 1.27 8.53
N GLU A 39 17.69 1.21 9.83
CA GLU A 39 17.49 -0.01 10.58
C GLU A 39 16.20 -0.73 10.13
N LEU A 40 15.11 0.02 9.98
CA LEU A 40 13.83 -0.46 9.46
C LEU A 40 13.99 -1.09 8.08
N LYS A 41 14.77 -0.45 7.20
CA LYS A 41 14.99 -0.95 5.85
C LYS A 41 15.72 -2.31 5.89
N VAL A 42 16.80 -2.44 6.68
CA VAL A 42 17.57 -3.68 6.73
C VAL A 42 16.77 -4.78 7.43
N THR A 43 16.16 -4.50 8.56
CA THR A 43 15.37 -5.49 9.34
C THR A 43 14.13 -6.00 8.60
N THR A 44 13.54 -5.19 7.72
CA THR A 44 12.34 -5.58 6.94
C THR A 44 12.70 -6.50 5.77
N PHE A 45 13.84 -6.28 5.11
CA PHE A 45 14.23 -7.07 3.95
C PHE A 45 15.06 -8.31 4.31
N ASP A 46 15.93 -8.19 5.31
CA ASP A 46 16.80 -9.29 5.74
C ASP A 46 17.07 -9.20 7.27
N PRO A 47 16.23 -9.84 8.09
CA PRO A 47 16.41 -9.83 9.54
C PRO A 47 17.65 -10.58 10.00
N GLU A 48 18.14 -11.58 9.26
CA GLU A 48 19.35 -12.33 9.60
C GLU A 48 20.60 -11.45 9.38
N LEU A 49 20.64 -10.76 8.25
CA LEU A 49 21.70 -9.76 7.98
C LEU A 49 21.68 -8.63 9.01
N ALA A 50 20.49 -8.14 9.39
CA ALA A 50 20.36 -7.11 10.42
C ALA A 50 20.97 -7.56 11.76
N ALA A 51 20.70 -8.79 12.17
CA ALA A 51 21.27 -9.38 13.39
C ALA A 51 22.79 -9.52 13.29
N ALA A 52 23.31 -9.95 12.14
CA ALA A 52 24.77 -10.05 11.91
C ALA A 52 25.47 -8.69 11.93
N LEU A 53 24.80 -7.61 11.55
CA LEU A 53 25.29 -6.23 11.63
C LEU A 53 25.15 -5.60 13.03
N GLY A 54 24.65 -6.36 14.02
CA GLY A 54 24.49 -5.88 15.39
C GLY A 54 23.20 -5.11 15.66
N PHE A 55 22.28 -5.05 14.73
CA PHE A 55 20.94 -4.52 14.97
C PHE A 55 20.09 -5.55 15.73
N ALA A 56 19.09 -5.08 16.47
CA ALA A 56 18.14 -5.92 17.18
C ALA A 56 16.79 -5.95 16.42
N PRO A 57 16.55 -6.88 15.43
CA PRO A 57 15.34 -6.89 14.61
C PRO A 57 14.07 -7.00 15.46
N VAL A 58 14.14 -7.75 16.54
CA VAL A 58 13.03 -7.95 17.49
C VAL A 58 12.64 -6.64 18.16
N LEU A 59 13.60 -5.83 18.60
CA LEU A 59 13.34 -4.53 19.22
C LEU A 59 12.69 -3.56 18.23
N VAL A 60 13.21 -3.49 17.01
CA VAL A 60 12.66 -2.66 15.94
C VAL A 60 11.22 -3.05 15.63
N HIS A 61 10.92 -4.36 15.59
CA HIS A 61 9.58 -4.86 15.38
C HIS A 61 8.61 -4.43 16.51
N TYR A 62 9.01 -4.58 17.77
CA TYR A 62 8.18 -4.16 18.91
C TYR A 62 7.97 -2.65 18.96
N LEU A 63 8.98 -1.86 18.61
CA LEU A 63 8.86 -0.41 18.51
C LEU A 63 7.83 0.01 17.44
N LEU A 64 7.89 -0.64 16.27
CA LEU A 64 6.90 -0.39 15.20
C LEU A 64 5.49 -0.78 15.63
N MET A 65 5.32 -1.97 16.22
CA MET A 65 4.02 -2.43 16.69
C MET A 65 3.44 -1.51 17.77
N GLY A 66 4.29 -1.04 18.70
CA GLY A 66 3.90 -0.07 19.73
C GLY A 66 3.47 1.27 19.12
N ALA A 67 4.24 1.79 18.17
CA ALA A 67 3.94 3.04 17.49
C ALA A 67 2.61 2.96 16.70
N VAL A 68 2.40 1.87 15.97
CA VAL A 68 1.13 1.62 15.25
C VAL A 68 -0.03 1.52 16.23
N SER A 69 0.11 0.78 17.34
CA SER A 69 -0.94 0.62 18.34
C SER A 69 -1.37 1.95 18.96
N ILE A 70 -0.41 2.78 19.36
CA ILE A 70 -0.69 4.12 19.93
C ILE A 70 -1.40 5.00 18.91
N THR A 71 -0.92 4.97 17.67
CA THR A 71 -1.51 5.76 16.57
C THR A 71 -2.95 5.34 16.29
N VAL A 72 -3.21 4.04 16.20
CA VAL A 72 -4.54 3.50 15.89
C VAL A 72 -5.53 3.80 17.00
N VAL A 73 -5.14 3.62 18.28
CA VAL A 73 -6.00 3.92 19.42
C VAL A 73 -6.35 5.41 19.47
N GLY A 74 -5.36 6.30 19.31
CA GLY A 74 -5.60 7.74 19.28
C GLY A 74 -6.46 8.19 18.09
N ALA A 75 -6.28 7.56 16.94
CA ALA A 75 -7.07 7.85 15.74
C ALA A 75 -8.52 7.36 15.87
N PHE A 76 -8.80 6.24 16.57
CA PHE A 76 -10.15 5.74 16.80
C PHE A 76 -11.02 6.75 17.56
N GLU A 77 -10.46 7.41 18.55
CA GLU A 77 -11.16 8.44 19.32
C GLU A 77 -11.52 9.65 18.46
N SER A 78 -10.67 9.99 17.47
CA SER A 78 -10.81 11.20 16.67
C SER A 78 -11.73 11.03 15.46
N VAL A 79 -11.65 9.93 14.73
CA VAL A 79 -12.31 9.76 13.41
C VAL A 79 -13.13 8.47 13.27
N GLY A 80 -13.09 7.62 14.28
CA GLY A 80 -13.84 6.36 14.30
C GLY A 80 -13.13 5.18 13.61
N ALA A 81 -13.52 3.96 14.02
CA ALA A 81 -12.84 2.73 13.66
C ALA A 81 -12.83 2.44 12.15
N ILE A 82 -13.96 2.67 11.46
CA ILE A 82 -14.11 2.33 10.04
C ILE A 82 -13.12 3.13 9.18
N LEU A 83 -13.02 4.45 9.43
CA LEU A 83 -12.12 5.31 8.66
C LEU A 83 -10.66 4.99 8.97
N VAL A 84 -10.31 4.71 10.22
CA VAL A 84 -8.93 4.38 10.61
C VAL A 84 -8.46 3.10 9.93
N VAL A 85 -9.29 2.04 9.92
CA VAL A 85 -8.95 0.79 9.24
C VAL A 85 -8.80 1.00 7.73
N ALA A 86 -9.70 1.77 7.10
CA ALA A 86 -9.60 2.08 5.68
C ALA A 86 -8.31 2.84 5.36
N MET A 87 -7.96 3.87 6.15
CA MET A 87 -6.75 4.68 5.93
C MET A 87 -5.45 3.95 6.29
N LEU A 88 -5.50 2.96 7.19
CA LEU A 88 -4.34 2.14 7.53
C LEU A 88 -3.99 1.15 6.42
N VAL A 89 -4.99 0.61 5.73
CA VAL A 89 -4.80 -0.48 4.76
C VAL A 89 -4.73 0.03 3.33
N VAL A 90 -5.64 0.91 2.92
CA VAL A 90 -5.83 1.25 1.50
C VAL A 90 -4.69 2.08 0.90
N PRO A 91 -4.23 3.21 1.50
CA PRO A 91 -3.15 3.99 0.93
C PRO A 91 -1.81 3.23 0.82
N PRO A 92 -1.35 2.46 1.84
CA PRO A 92 -0.14 1.66 1.69
C PRO A 92 -0.27 0.54 0.66
N ALA A 93 -1.43 -0.14 0.60
CA ALA A 93 -1.69 -1.16 -0.41
C ALA A 93 -1.64 -0.58 -1.83
N THR A 94 -2.21 0.62 -2.02
CA THR A 94 -2.15 1.35 -3.29
C THR A 94 -0.71 1.71 -3.66
N ALA A 95 0.07 2.21 -2.71
CA ALA A 95 1.47 2.55 -2.93
C ALA A 95 2.33 1.31 -3.28
N TYR A 96 2.07 0.18 -2.65
CA TYR A 96 2.72 -1.10 -2.94
C TYR A 96 2.46 -1.58 -4.37
N LEU A 97 1.25 -1.36 -4.91
CA LEU A 97 0.93 -1.69 -6.30
C LEU A 97 1.69 -0.82 -7.32
N LEU A 98 2.07 0.39 -6.93
CA LEU A 98 2.68 1.38 -7.82
C LEU A 98 4.21 1.34 -7.81
N THR A 99 4.86 0.89 -6.72
CA THR A 99 6.32 0.95 -6.60
C THR A 99 6.91 -0.14 -5.71
N ASP A 100 8.10 -0.63 -6.09
CA ASP A 100 8.89 -1.62 -5.34
C ASP A 100 9.95 -0.98 -4.42
N ARG A 101 10.12 0.35 -4.46
CA ARG A 101 11.12 1.04 -3.65
C ARG A 101 10.50 1.57 -2.37
N LEU A 102 10.98 1.09 -1.21
CA LEU A 102 10.45 1.44 0.12
C LEU A 102 10.29 2.95 0.33
N SER A 103 11.30 3.76 -0.01
CA SER A 103 11.23 5.22 0.15
C SER A 103 10.10 5.84 -0.67
N ARG A 104 9.94 5.42 -1.93
CA ARG A 104 8.87 5.92 -2.80
C ARG A 104 7.51 5.39 -2.34
N MET A 105 7.46 4.15 -1.86
CA MET A 105 6.24 3.55 -1.32
C MET A 105 5.72 4.33 -0.11
N LEU A 106 6.60 4.69 0.83
CA LEU A 106 6.23 5.52 1.99
C LEU A 106 5.72 6.89 1.58
N LEU A 107 6.43 7.58 0.68
CA LEU A 107 6.01 8.89 0.17
C LEU A 107 4.66 8.81 -0.55
N LEU A 108 4.48 7.80 -1.41
CA LEU A 108 3.22 7.59 -2.12
C LEU A 108 2.07 7.24 -1.16
N ALA A 109 2.31 6.41 -0.15
CA ALA A 109 1.29 6.07 0.85
C ALA A 109 0.82 7.32 1.61
N VAL A 110 1.76 8.17 2.03
CA VAL A 110 1.42 9.45 2.70
C VAL A 110 0.68 10.39 1.74
N ALA A 111 1.16 10.55 0.51
CA ALA A 111 0.52 11.41 -0.49
C ALA A 111 -0.91 10.96 -0.82
N LEU A 112 -1.11 9.64 -0.99
CA LEU A 112 -2.43 9.05 -1.24
C LEU A 112 -3.35 9.19 -0.02
N GLY A 113 -2.82 9.02 1.20
CA GLY A 113 -3.57 9.24 2.43
C GLY A 113 -4.04 10.69 2.56
N VAL A 114 -3.15 11.66 2.33
CA VAL A 114 -3.49 13.09 2.34
C VAL A 114 -4.49 13.43 1.22
N ALA A 115 -4.28 12.93 0.01
CA ALA A 115 -5.19 13.15 -1.10
C ALA A 115 -6.59 12.58 -0.82
N SER A 116 -6.66 11.38 -0.21
CA SER A 116 -7.92 10.76 0.20
C SER A 116 -8.63 11.55 1.30
N ALA A 117 -7.88 12.08 2.26
CA ALA A 117 -8.44 12.89 3.34
C ALA A 117 -8.99 14.23 2.84
N VAL A 118 -8.17 14.98 2.09
CA VAL A 118 -8.56 16.31 1.57
C VAL A 118 -9.67 16.19 0.52
N GLY A 119 -9.49 15.26 -0.44
CA GLY A 119 -10.47 15.03 -1.49
C GLY A 119 -11.79 14.46 -0.95
N GLY A 120 -11.71 13.52 0.02
CA GLY A 120 -12.87 12.94 0.67
C GLY A 120 -13.66 13.96 1.49
N TYR A 121 -12.96 14.88 2.19
CA TYR A 121 -13.60 15.99 2.88
C TYR A 121 -14.34 16.92 1.90
N GLY A 122 -13.68 17.27 0.78
CA GLY A 122 -14.30 18.09 -0.26
C GLY A 122 -15.53 17.43 -0.88
N LEU A 123 -15.45 16.13 -1.17
CA LEU A 123 -16.54 15.33 -1.70
C LEU A 123 -17.71 15.23 -0.71
N ALA A 124 -17.43 15.00 0.57
CA ALA A 124 -18.43 14.92 1.62
C ALA A 124 -19.21 16.23 1.75
N ARG A 125 -18.51 17.36 1.65
CA ARG A 125 -19.13 18.68 1.72
C ARG A 125 -20.00 19.00 0.49
N TRP A 126 -19.60 18.49 -0.68
CA TRP A 126 -20.35 18.74 -1.92
C TRP A 126 -21.59 17.85 -2.03
N LEU A 127 -21.54 16.62 -1.51
CA LEU A 127 -22.62 15.63 -1.57
C LEU A 127 -23.47 15.60 -0.29
N ASP A 128 -23.18 16.44 0.72
CA ASP A 128 -23.82 16.44 2.04
C ASP A 128 -23.89 15.04 2.69
N CYS A 129 -22.79 14.26 2.57
CA CYS A 129 -22.72 12.90 3.09
C CYS A 129 -21.70 12.77 4.24
N SER A 130 -21.63 11.59 4.84
CA SER A 130 -20.69 11.29 5.92
C SER A 130 -19.23 11.49 5.47
N ILE A 131 -18.48 12.32 6.23
CA ILE A 131 -17.07 12.61 5.96
C ILE A 131 -16.23 11.34 5.95
N ALA A 132 -16.43 10.47 6.95
CA ALA A 132 -15.69 9.21 7.06
C ALA A 132 -15.98 8.27 5.87
N GLY A 133 -17.25 8.17 5.46
CA GLY A 133 -17.67 7.39 4.30
C GLY A 133 -17.07 7.92 3.00
N ALA A 134 -17.09 9.23 2.77
CA ALA A 134 -16.54 9.86 1.57
C ALA A 134 -15.02 9.70 1.47
N MET A 135 -14.28 9.85 2.57
CA MET A 135 -12.84 9.61 2.61
C MET A 135 -12.49 8.15 2.31
N ALA A 136 -13.23 7.19 2.91
CA ALA A 136 -13.00 5.77 2.69
C ALA A 136 -13.33 5.35 1.25
N THR A 137 -14.43 5.86 0.66
CA THR A 137 -14.79 5.59 -0.73
C THR A 137 -13.80 6.18 -1.71
N LEU A 138 -13.29 7.38 -1.45
CA LEU A 138 -12.28 7.99 -2.31
C LEU A 138 -10.94 7.23 -2.23
N ALA A 139 -10.53 6.79 -1.04
CA ALA A 139 -9.36 5.94 -0.88
C ALA A 139 -9.52 4.63 -1.65
N GLY A 140 -10.68 3.95 -1.51
CA GLY A 140 -10.99 2.73 -2.26
C GLY A 140 -11.02 2.95 -3.78
N GLY A 141 -11.56 4.06 -4.24
CA GLY A 141 -11.55 4.46 -5.65
C GLY A 141 -10.13 4.63 -6.20
N LEU A 142 -9.25 5.30 -5.46
CA LEU A 142 -7.83 5.44 -5.82
C LEU A 142 -7.12 4.08 -5.88
N PHE A 143 -7.44 3.17 -4.96
CA PHE A 143 -6.92 1.80 -4.99
C PHE A 143 -7.36 1.04 -6.24
N VAL A 144 -8.64 1.09 -6.60
CA VAL A 144 -9.17 0.45 -7.82
C VAL A 144 -8.52 1.03 -9.07
N LEU A 145 -8.37 2.36 -9.14
CA LEU A 145 -7.66 3.03 -10.23
C LEU A 145 -6.20 2.59 -10.32
N ALA A 146 -5.50 2.52 -9.19
CA ALA A 146 -4.12 2.04 -9.14
C ALA A 146 -4.01 0.57 -9.55
N LEU A 147 -4.97 -0.28 -9.14
CA LEU A 147 -5.04 -1.68 -9.52
C LEU A 147 -5.25 -1.84 -11.04
N ALA A 148 -6.11 -1.01 -11.63
CA ALA A 148 -6.33 -1.01 -13.07
C ALA A 148 -5.12 -0.48 -13.84
N ALA A 149 -4.50 0.61 -13.35
CA ALA A 149 -3.39 1.29 -14.02
C ALA A 149 -2.02 0.66 -13.77
N SER A 150 -1.89 -0.22 -12.74
CA SER A 150 -0.58 -0.81 -12.37
C SER A 150 0.01 -1.65 -13.50
N PRO A 151 1.22 -1.31 -14.03
CA PRO A 151 1.83 -2.04 -15.14
C PRO A 151 2.36 -3.41 -14.74
N ARG A 152 2.57 -3.69 -13.45
CA ARG A 152 3.18 -4.94 -12.96
C ARG A 152 2.21 -5.90 -12.27
N HIS A 153 1.24 -5.37 -11.52
CA HIS A 153 0.27 -6.16 -10.76
C HIS A 153 -1.16 -5.94 -11.25
N GLY A 154 -1.36 -5.06 -12.24
CA GLY A 154 -2.67 -4.75 -12.79
C GLY A 154 -3.28 -5.91 -13.56
N LEU A 155 -4.59 -6.09 -13.41
CA LEU A 155 -5.37 -7.09 -14.14
C LEU A 155 -5.21 -6.93 -15.67
N LEU A 156 -5.10 -5.69 -16.15
CA LEU A 156 -4.87 -5.37 -17.58
C LEU A 156 -3.50 -5.84 -18.08
N SER A 157 -2.46 -5.71 -17.27
CA SER A 157 -1.11 -6.17 -17.63
C SER A 157 -1.05 -7.69 -17.74
N LYS A 158 -1.69 -8.43 -16.82
CA LYS A 158 -1.77 -9.90 -16.90
C LYS A 158 -2.53 -10.38 -18.12
N MET A 159 -3.67 -9.75 -18.44
CA MET A 159 -4.45 -10.13 -19.64
C MET A 159 -3.69 -9.87 -20.94
N LEU A 160 -2.96 -8.76 -21.04
CA LEU A 160 -2.15 -8.43 -22.21
C LEU A 160 -0.89 -9.30 -22.33
N THR A 161 -0.26 -9.65 -21.20
CA THR A 161 0.96 -10.47 -21.19
C THR A 161 0.64 -11.93 -21.49
N HIS A 162 -0.50 -12.46 -21.04
CA HIS A 162 -0.94 -13.82 -21.41
C HIS A 162 -1.13 -13.98 -22.92
N ARG A 163 -1.70 -12.97 -23.60
CA ARG A 163 -1.83 -13.02 -25.08
C ARG A 163 -0.47 -12.98 -25.77
N ARG A 164 0.46 -12.13 -25.32
CA ARG A 164 1.80 -12.02 -25.90
C ARG A 164 2.71 -13.24 -25.61
N MET A 165 2.55 -13.89 -24.46
CA MET A 165 3.29 -15.12 -24.16
C MET A 165 2.80 -16.30 -25.02
N ALA A 166 1.50 -16.42 -25.23
CA ALA A 166 0.94 -17.46 -26.11
C ALA A 166 1.47 -17.32 -27.55
N GLU A 167 1.55 -16.10 -28.07
CA GLU A 167 2.13 -15.81 -29.40
C GLU A 167 3.63 -16.11 -29.49
N ARG A 168 4.40 -15.79 -28.44
CA ARG A 168 5.85 -16.06 -28.40
C ARG A 168 6.16 -17.55 -28.28
N LEU A 169 5.40 -18.28 -27.46
CA LEU A 169 5.54 -19.73 -27.34
C LEU A 169 5.16 -20.44 -28.62
N ALA A 170 4.10 -20.00 -29.31
CA ALA A 170 3.74 -20.53 -30.62
C ALA A 170 4.85 -20.30 -31.66
N GLY A 171 5.46 -19.11 -31.67
CA GLY A 171 6.57 -18.79 -32.56
C GLY A 171 7.83 -19.61 -32.26
N GLN A 172 8.19 -19.84 -31.01
CA GLN A 172 9.34 -20.67 -30.63
C GLN A 172 9.13 -22.16 -30.93
N LEU A 173 7.89 -22.64 -30.74
CA LEU A 173 7.55 -24.02 -31.13
C LEU A 173 7.59 -24.20 -32.64
N MET A 174 7.22 -23.23 -33.45
CA MET A 174 7.36 -23.24 -34.90
C MET A 174 8.85 -23.27 -35.32
N LEU A 175 9.71 -22.49 -34.68
CA LEU A 175 11.14 -22.48 -34.97
C LEU A 175 11.83 -23.80 -34.62
N LEU A 176 11.46 -24.43 -33.51
CA LEU A 176 11.93 -25.78 -33.16
C LEU A 176 11.48 -26.86 -34.13
N HIS A 177 10.37 -26.62 -34.83
CA HIS A 177 9.84 -27.56 -35.83
C HIS A 177 10.50 -27.41 -37.21
N LEU A 178 11.16 -26.27 -37.47
CA LEU A 178 11.87 -25.96 -38.70
C LEU A 178 13.35 -26.37 -38.69
N GLU A 179 13.85 -26.87 -37.55
CA GLU A 179 15.25 -27.36 -37.48
C GLU A 179 15.35 -28.69 -38.20
N PRO A 180 16.16 -28.80 -39.30
CA PRO A 180 16.23 -29.99 -40.11
C PRO A 180 17.06 -31.07 -39.39
N GLY A 181 16.39 -31.92 -38.61
CA GLY A 181 17.00 -33.00 -37.85
C GLY A 181 16.28 -33.45 -36.58
N GLY A 182 15.30 -32.70 -36.11
CA GLY A 182 14.49 -33.07 -34.94
C GLY A 182 13.37 -34.06 -35.32
N ARG A 183 13.22 -35.14 -34.56
CA ARG A 183 12.07 -36.08 -34.68
C ARG A 183 10.81 -35.27 -34.43
N GLY A 184 10.05 -34.97 -35.50
CA GLY A 184 8.86 -34.16 -35.46
C GLY A 184 7.83 -34.71 -34.47
N VAL A 185 7.55 -33.91 -33.46
CA VAL A 185 6.40 -34.15 -32.57
C VAL A 185 5.17 -33.81 -33.37
N SER A 186 4.28 -34.78 -33.62
CA SER A 186 3.08 -34.53 -34.43
C SER A 186 2.16 -33.49 -33.74
N PRO A 187 1.48 -32.64 -34.51
CA PRO A 187 0.54 -31.67 -33.96
C PRO A 187 -0.54 -32.28 -33.06
N GLN A 188 -0.91 -33.53 -33.33
CA GLN A 188 -1.89 -34.27 -32.53
C GLN A 188 -1.38 -34.62 -31.12
N MET A 189 -0.08 -34.90 -30.95
CA MET A 189 0.52 -35.17 -29.65
C MET A 189 0.62 -33.92 -28.76
N LEU A 190 0.73 -32.73 -29.37
CA LEU A 190 0.72 -31.45 -28.66
C LEU A 190 -0.69 -31.09 -28.20
N LEU A 191 -1.71 -31.36 -29.00
CA LEU A 191 -3.12 -31.14 -28.65
C LEU A 191 -3.56 -32.02 -27.47
N GLU A 192 -3.18 -33.29 -27.45
CA GLU A 192 -3.50 -34.21 -26.35
C GLU A 192 -2.77 -33.86 -25.03
N ARG A 193 -1.50 -33.46 -25.11
CA ARG A 193 -0.67 -33.24 -23.92
C ARG A 193 -0.90 -31.86 -23.26
N PHE A 194 -1.32 -30.86 -24.03
CA PHE A 194 -1.52 -29.48 -23.54
C PHE A 194 -2.97 -29.01 -23.52
N GLY A 195 -3.93 -29.86 -23.88
CA GLY A 195 -5.37 -29.55 -23.79
C GLY A 195 -5.79 -28.37 -24.66
N TRP A 196 -5.07 -28.06 -25.72
CA TRP A 196 -5.42 -26.98 -26.63
C TRP A 196 -6.61 -27.39 -27.49
N ARG A 197 -7.74 -26.73 -27.25
CA ARG A 197 -8.86 -26.76 -28.21
C ARG A 197 -8.71 -25.56 -29.16
N PRO A 198 -8.90 -25.78 -30.46
CA PRO A 198 -8.86 -24.73 -31.48
C PRO A 198 -9.92 -23.66 -31.24
#